data_c12b4e3a0f1d5dd7c7c3531f00a191e1
#
_entry.id   c12b4e3a0f1d5dd7c7c3531f00a191e1
#
_cell.length_a   1.000
_cell.length_b   1.000
_cell.length_c   1.000
_cell.angle_alpha   90.00
_cell.angle_beta   90.00
_cell.angle_gamma   90.00
#
_symmetry.space_group_name_H-M   'P 1'
#
loop_
_entity.id
_entity.type
_entity.pdbx_description
1 polymer ?
#
loop_
_entity_poly.entity_id
_entity_poly.type
_entity_poly.pdbx_seq_one_letter_code
_entity_poly.pdbx_strand_id
1 'polypeptide(L)'
;ALSLAWVFALGVAALVASEAIFPTRALPNPIDLVRAALRQRKRTRRYLEILTIASRHGVGWLFHGGRSRVEEQLSTSEERANAIVATINDAGVSFVKLGQVLSTRRDLVPEPYLSALATLQTNATTLPWSTVRQVIEADLGASIDEVFADVDPTPLAAASVAQVHRARLLDGTRVVVKVQRPAARSQVEADADIIGRLAHRAEARTRVGRDLRLEAVARGFTATLLEELDYRIEARNTSMIGATLDEIDRAEPGRRGVVTAPRVFPAASHQRVLTMELVDGAALSDSADRLSAMDAAQRDRLAQVLMSTVIEQILVYGVFHADLHPGNVLLRDDGTLGM
;
A
#
# COMPACT_ATOMS: atom_id res chain seq x y z
N ALA A 1 34.67 -34.92 -34.29
CA ALA A 1 35.65 -34.10 -33.55
C ALA A 1 35.21 -32.66 -33.39
N LEU A 2 34.71 -32.01 -34.46
CA LEU A 2 34.24 -30.59 -34.39
C LEU A 2 33.03 -30.36 -33.47
N SER A 3 32.07 -31.32 -33.42
CA SER A 3 30.89 -31.23 -32.59
C SER A 3 31.19 -31.30 -31.09
N LEU A 4 32.17 -32.08 -30.66
CA LEU A 4 32.63 -32.19 -29.28
C LEU A 4 33.34 -30.90 -28.82
N ALA A 5 34.12 -30.26 -29.69
CA ALA A 5 34.80 -29.01 -29.41
C ALA A 5 33.80 -27.86 -29.20
N TRP A 6 32.71 -27.81 -29.98
CA TRP A 6 31.65 -26.82 -29.82
C TRP A 6 30.82 -27.02 -28.54
N VAL A 7 30.52 -28.28 -28.19
CA VAL A 7 29.84 -28.60 -26.91
C VAL A 7 30.71 -28.21 -25.73
N PHE A 8 32.02 -28.49 -25.79
CA PHE A 8 32.97 -28.09 -24.75
C PHE A 8 33.11 -26.56 -24.66
N ALA A 9 33.24 -25.86 -25.80
CA ALA A 9 33.32 -24.41 -25.84
C ALA A 9 32.05 -23.71 -25.29
N LEU A 10 30.87 -24.25 -25.64
CA LEU A 10 29.58 -23.79 -25.08
C LEU A 10 29.46 -24.08 -23.58
N GLY A 11 29.94 -25.24 -23.11
CA GLY A 11 30.00 -25.57 -21.71
C GLY A 11 30.91 -24.66 -20.91
N VAL A 12 32.11 -24.35 -21.43
CA VAL A 12 33.05 -23.42 -20.80
C VAL A 12 32.50 -21.97 -20.84
N ALA A 13 31.89 -21.55 -21.94
CA ALA A 13 31.26 -20.23 -22.03
C ALA A 13 30.09 -20.10 -21.05
N ALA A 14 29.28 -21.15 -20.89
CA ALA A 14 28.20 -21.17 -19.88
C ALA A 14 28.74 -21.16 -18.45
N LEU A 15 29.84 -21.81 -18.16
CA LEU A 15 30.52 -21.78 -16.85
C LEU A 15 31.12 -20.40 -16.55
N VAL A 16 31.80 -19.78 -17.50
CA VAL A 16 32.37 -18.44 -17.38
C VAL A 16 31.26 -17.39 -17.24
N ALA A 17 30.19 -17.53 -18.00
CA ALA A 17 29.03 -16.64 -17.85
C ALA A 17 28.32 -16.83 -16.48
N SER A 18 28.25 -18.06 -15.98
CA SER A 18 27.69 -18.34 -14.64
C SER A 18 28.57 -17.77 -13.52
N GLU A 19 29.88 -17.80 -13.67
CA GLU A 19 30.84 -17.28 -12.70
C GLU A 19 30.89 -15.74 -12.73
N ALA A 20 30.67 -15.12 -13.89
CA ALA A 20 30.52 -13.67 -14.05
C ALA A 20 29.18 -13.12 -13.50
N ILE A 21 28.14 -13.96 -13.53
CA ILE A 21 26.80 -13.60 -13.01
C ILE A 21 26.69 -13.93 -11.50
N PHE A 22 27.43 -14.92 -11.01
CA PHE A 22 27.42 -15.40 -9.62
C PHE A 22 28.84 -15.50 -9.05
N PRO A 23 29.42 -14.42 -8.53
CA PRO A 23 30.81 -14.42 -8.06
C PRO A 23 31.05 -15.17 -6.74
N THR A 24 30.14 -16.03 -6.30
CA THR A 24 30.28 -16.83 -5.08
C THR A 24 30.51 -18.30 -5.40
N ARG A 25 31.53 -18.87 -4.77
CA ARG A 25 32.00 -20.27 -4.92
C ARG A 25 30.97 -21.39 -4.59
N ALA A 26 29.72 -21.09 -4.33
CA ALA A 26 28.65 -22.05 -4.12
C ALA A 26 27.73 -22.09 -5.34
N LEU A 27 27.58 -23.24 -5.97
CA LEU A 27 26.56 -23.45 -7.00
C LEU A 27 25.18 -23.17 -6.38
N PRO A 28 24.41 -22.21 -6.94
CA PRO A 28 23.08 -21.92 -6.42
C PRO A 28 22.19 -23.15 -6.57
N ASN A 29 21.35 -23.39 -5.56
CA ASN A 29 20.36 -24.46 -5.58
C ASN A 29 19.51 -24.33 -6.87
N PRO A 30 19.34 -25.40 -7.67
CA PRO A 30 18.55 -25.36 -8.90
C PRO A 30 17.13 -24.80 -8.69
N ILE A 31 16.56 -25.00 -7.51
CA ILE A 31 15.25 -24.40 -7.13
C ILE A 31 15.35 -22.88 -7.07
N ASP A 32 16.44 -22.34 -6.56
CA ASP A 32 16.64 -20.90 -6.44
C ASP A 32 16.92 -20.25 -7.82
N LEU A 33 17.60 -20.97 -8.70
CA LEU A 33 17.78 -20.56 -10.11
C LEU A 33 16.45 -20.49 -10.86
N VAL A 34 15.60 -21.51 -10.71
CA VAL A 34 14.26 -21.51 -11.32
C VAL A 34 13.39 -20.39 -10.74
N ARG A 35 13.42 -20.20 -9.42
CA ARG A 35 12.70 -19.07 -8.77
C ARG A 35 13.21 -17.71 -9.24
N ALA A 36 14.52 -17.54 -9.37
CA ALA A 36 15.13 -16.32 -9.89
C ALA A 36 14.71 -16.05 -11.35
N ALA A 37 14.75 -17.07 -12.21
CA ALA A 37 14.31 -16.97 -13.60
C ALA A 37 12.82 -16.61 -13.72
N LEU A 38 11.96 -17.21 -12.89
CA LEU A 38 10.54 -16.91 -12.86
C LEU A 38 10.26 -15.50 -12.35
N ARG A 39 10.99 -15.04 -11.33
CA ARG A 39 10.92 -13.64 -10.84
C ARG A 39 11.37 -12.67 -11.93
N GLN A 40 12.47 -12.96 -12.61
CA GLN A 40 12.97 -12.12 -13.71
C GLN A 40 11.93 -12.00 -14.84
N ARG A 41 11.29 -13.12 -15.21
CA ARG A 41 10.23 -13.13 -16.24
C ARG A 41 9.01 -12.28 -15.84
N LYS A 42 8.58 -12.38 -14.57
CA LYS A 42 7.46 -11.55 -14.05
C LYS A 42 7.82 -10.06 -14.07
N ARG A 43 9.03 -9.69 -13.62
CA ARG A 43 9.53 -8.31 -13.63
C ARG A 43 9.63 -7.75 -15.04
N THR A 44 10.17 -8.52 -15.98
CA THR A 44 10.26 -8.12 -17.40
C THR A 44 8.88 -7.91 -18.00
N ARG A 45 7.93 -8.83 -17.76
CA ARG A 45 6.56 -8.69 -18.23
C ARG A 45 5.91 -7.42 -17.66
N ARG A 46 6.07 -7.17 -16.36
CA ARG A 46 5.51 -5.96 -15.72
C ARG A 46 6.13 -4.68 -16.27
N TYR A 47 7.43 -4.68 -16.51
CA TYR A 47 8.11 -3.54 -17.14
C TYR A 47 7.58 -3.25 -18.55
N LEU A 48 7.36 -4.28 -19.37
CA LEU A 48 6.77 -4.13 -20.71
C LEU A 48 5.32 -3.65 -20.65
N GLU A 49 4.54 -4.11 -19.69
CA GLU A 49 3.18 -3.65 -19.45
C GLU A 49 3.16 -2.15 -19.14
N ILE A 50 3.96 -1.69 -18.17
CA ILE A 50 4.06 -0.26 -17.83
C ILE A 50 4.56 0.58 -19.02
N LEU A 51 5.53 0.07 -19.78
CA LEU A 51 5.97 0.72 -21.01
C LEU A 51 4.84 0.88 -22.04
N THR A 52 4.04 -0.16 -22.21
CA THR A 52 2.90 -0.16 -23.13
C THR A 52 1.85 0.86 -22.70
N ILE A 53 1.53 0.90 -21.40
CA ILE A 53 0.61 1.88 -20.80
C ILE A 53 1.16 3.30 -21.02
N ALA A 54 2.41 3.56 -20.68
CA ALA A 54 3.05 4.86 -20.85
C ALA A 54 3.09 5.31 -22.31
N SER A 55 3.37 4.38 -23.23
CA SER A 55 3.38 4.66 -24.68
C SER A 55 1.98 4.97 -25.21
N ARG A 56 0.95 4.28 -24.71
CA ARG A 56 -0.45 4.52 -25.10
C ARG A 56 -0.91 5.93 -24.71
N HIS A 57 -0.50 6.43 -23.56
CA HIS A 57 -0.83 7.77 -23.08
C HIS A 57 0.17 8.85 -23.54
N GLY A 58 1.15 8.52 -24.38
CA GLY A 58 2.12 9.48 -24.92
C GLY A 58 3.23 9.89 -23.96
N VAL A 59 3.41 9.21 -22.84
CA VAL A 59 4.46 9.49 -21.85
C VAL A 59 5.60 8.45 -21.87
N GLY A 60 5.71 7.66 -22.93
CA GLY A 60 6.76 6.65 -23.12
C GLY A 60 8.20 7.22 -23.08
N TRP A 61 8.38 8.51 -23.33
CA TRP A 61 9.65 9.22 -23.23
C TRP A 61 10.28 9.17 -21.84
N LEU A 62 9.48 9.05 -20.79
CA LEU A 62 9.98 8.86 -19.41
C LEU A 62 10.90 7.63 -19.30
N PHE A 63 10.70 6.63 -20.15
CA PHE A 63 11.45 5.37 -20.13
C PHE A 63 12.62 5.34 -21.13
N HIS A 64 12.52 6.03 -22.29
CA HIS A 64 13.49 5.92 -23.39
C HIS A 64 14.30 7.20 -23.63
N GLY A 65 13.85 8.34 -23.11
CA GLY A 65 14.55 9.63 -23.25
C GLY A 65 14.47 10.24 -24.65
N GLY A 66 13.62 9.72 -25.53
CA GLY A 66 13.36 10.27 -26.88
C GLY A 66 11.92 10.72 -26.99
N ARG A 67 11.65 11.81 -27.74
CA ARG A 67 10.30 12.25 -28.04
C ARG A 67 9.62 11.28 -28.99
N SER A 68 8.38 10.88 -28.69
CA SER A 68 7.54 10.08 -29.59
C SER A 68 6.63 10.99 -30.41
N ARG A 69 6.11 10.50 -31.57
CA ARG A 69 5.12 11.23 -32.38
C ARG A 69 3.84 11.56 -31.57
N VAL A 70 3.49 10.78 -30.57
CA VAL A 70 2.32 11.01 -29.72
C VAL A 70 2.59 12.17 -28.72
N GLU A 71 3.85 12.36 -28.32
CA GLU A 71 4.26 13.48 -27.45
C GLU A 71 4.19 14.83 -28.15
N GLU A 72 4.43 14.86 -29.46
CA GLU A 72 4.25 16.07 -30.29
C GLU A 72 2.80 16.52 -30.37
N GLN A 73 1.82 15.62 -30.05
CA GLN A 73 0.40 15.93 -30.00
C GLN A 73 -0.03 16.55 -28.65
N LEU A 74 0.76 16.37 -27.59
CA LEU A 74 0.49 16.98 -26.27
C LEU A 74 1.09 18.40 -26.25
N SER A 75 0.31 19.37 -26.69
CA SER A 75 0.77 20.76 -26.90
C SER A 75 0.87 21.56 -25.62
N THR A 76 0.04 21.27 -24.61
CA THR A 76 -0.03 22.01 -23.35
C THR A 76 0.55 21.25 -22.17
N SER A 77 0.93 21.99 -21.12
CA SER A 77 1.38 21.39 -19.84
C SER A 77 0.25 20.62 -19.13
N GLU A 78 -1.00 21.06 -19.31
CA GLU A 78 -2.19 20.40 -18.74
C GLU A 78 -2.46 19.05 -19.43
N GLU A 79 -2.38 18.98 -20.76
CA GLU A 79 -2.52 17.71 -21.50
C GLU A 79 -1.46 16.70 -21.08
N ARG A 80 -0.23 17.13 -20.85
CA ARG A 80 0.86 16.27 -20.35
C ARG A 80 0.59 15.81 -18.92
N ALA A 81 0.10 16.68 -18.04
CA ALA A 81 -0.25 16.34 -16.67
C ALA A 81 -1.38 15.30 -16.63
N ASN A 82 -2.43 15.49 -17.45
CA ASN A 82 -3.53 14.54 -17.56
C ASN A 82 -3.09 13.19 -18.14
N ALA A 83 -2.19 13.17 -19.13
CA ALA A 83 -1.61 11.96 -19.68
C ALA A 83 -0.80 11.17 -18.64
N ILE A 84 -0.06 11.86 -17.76
CA ILE A 84 0.67 11.26 -16.66
C ILE A 84 -0.31 10.66 -15.66
N VAL A 85 -1.37 11.36 -15.26
CA VAL A 85 -2.41 10.85 -14.35
C VAL A 85 -3.09 9.62 -14.92
N ALA A 86 -3.47 9.65 -16.20
CA ALA A 86 -4.06 8.48 -16.86
C ALA A 86 -3.09 7.28 -16.88
N THR A 87 -1.80 7.53 -17.13
CA THR A 87 -0.75 6.50 -17.07
C THR A 87 -0.63 5.93 -15.66
N ILE A 88 -0.62 6.77 -14.63
CA ILE A 88 -0.52 6.37 -13.22
C ILE A 88 -1.72 5.50 -12.81
N ASN A 89 -2.94 5.91 -13.19
CA ASN A 89 -4.15 5.14 -12.90
C ASN A 89 -4.12 3.74 -13.57
N ASP A 90 -3.75 3.67 -14.84
CA ASP A 90 -3.64 2.40 -15.57
C ASP A 90 -2.45 1.55 -15.10
N ALA A 91 -1.37 2.19 -14.65
CA ALA A 91 -0.20 1.50 -14.09
C ALA A 91 -0.51 0.81 -12.74
N GLY A 92 -1.55 1.26 -12.05
CA GLY A 92 -2.08 0.60 -10.85
C GLY A 92 -1.49 1.12 -9.55
N VAL A 93 -1.80 0.37 -8.50
CA VAL A 93 -1.73 0.78 -7.08
C VAL A 93 -0.45 1.44 -6.63
N SER A 94 0.70 0.85 -6.93
CA SER A 94 2.00 1.39 -6.49
C SER A 94 2.26 2.77 -7.09
N PHE A 95 1.86 2.96 -8.35
CA PHE A 95 2.00 4.24 -9.05
C PHE A 95 0.96 5.26 -8.59
N VAL A 96 -0.28 4.83 -8.32
CA VAL A 96 -1.33 5.70 -7.74
C VAL A 96 -0.88 6.22 -6.37
N LYS A 97 -0.38 5.35 -5.48
CA LYS A 97 0.17 5.77 -4.18
C LYS A 97 1.37 6.71 -4.34
N LEU A 98 2.28 6.43 -5.28
CA LEU A 98 3.39 7.35 -5.58
C LEU A 98 2.87 8.71 -6.02
N GLY A 99 1.89 8.75 -6.93
CA GLY A 99 1.27 9.98 -7.40
C GLY A 99 0.56 10.74 -6.27
N GLN A 100 -0.13 10.05 -5.36
CA GLN A 100 -0.77 10.65 -4.19
C GLN A 100 0.27 11.27 -3.25
N VAL A 101 1.39 10.60 -2.97
CA VAL A 101 2.49 11.18 -2.18
C VAL A 101 3.07 12.41 -2.89
N LEU A 102 3.26 12.34 -4.21
CA LEU A 102 3.78 13.47 -4.97
C LEU A 102 2.79 14.65 -5.04
N SER A 103 1.48 14.41 -5.00
CA SER A 103 0.45 15.47 -5.01
C SER A 103 0.47 16.36 -3.77
N THR A 104 1.06 15.91 -2.66
CA THR A 104 1.23 16.70 -1.44
C THR A 104 2.55 17.48 -1.40
N ARG A 105 3.46 17.22 -2.35
CA ARG A 105 4.82 17.75 -2.38
C ARG A 105 4.95 18.92 -3.36
N ARG A 106 4.46 20.09 -2.93
CA ARG A 106 4.56 21.36 -3.70
C ARG A 106 6.00 21.81 -3.95
N ASP A 107 6.94 21.33 -3.14
CA ASP A 107 8.37 21.55 -3.28
C ASP A 107 8.99 20.73 -4.44
N LEU A 108 8.35 19.62 -4.84
CA LEU A 108 8.85 18.71 -5.87
C LEU A 108 8.12 18.82 -7.20
N VAL A 109 6.83 19.08 -7.15
CA VAL A 109 5.92 18.99 -8.29
C VAL A 109 5.30 20.36 -8.60
N PRO A 110 5.61 20.95 -9.77
CA PRO A 110 5.01 22.22 -10.16
C PRO A 110 3.58 22.04 -10.68
N GLU A 111 2.82 23.15 -10.71
CA GLU A 111 1.56 23.20 -11.45
C GLU A 111 1.80 23.12 -12.98
N PRO A 112 0.92 22.48 -13.75
CA PRO A 112 -0.39 21.91 -13.37
C PRO A 112 -0.33 20.44 -12.90
N TYR A 113 0.85 19.84 -12.81
CA TYR A 113 1.02 18.41 -12.42
C TYR A 113 0.52 18.12 -11.02
N LEU A 114 0.73 19.06 -10.08
CA LEU A 114 0.30 18.90 -8.69
C LEU A 114 -1.22 18.75 -8.59
N SER A 115 -1.96 19.68 -9.20
CA SER A 115 -3.42 19.66 -9.24
C SER A 115 -3.96 18.41 -9.95
N ALA A 116 -3.33 18.00 -11.05
CA ALA A 116 -3.71 16.78 -11.76
C ALA A 116 -3.49 15.52 -10.90
N LEU A 117 -2.35 15.39 -10.21
CA LEU A 117 -2.07 14.27 -9.32
C LEU A 117 -3.03 14.19 -8.13
N ALA A 118 -3.56 15.33 -7.66
CA ALA A 118 -4.54 15.35 -6.59
C ALA A 118 -5.89 14.68 -6.98
N THR A 119 -6.14 14.47 -8.27
CA THR A 119 -7.33 13.75 -8.76
C THR A 119 -7.21 12.23 -8.71
N LEU A 120 -6.04 11.69 -8.36
CA LEU A 120 -5.79 10.25 -8.32
C LEU A 120 -6.66 9.57 -7.26
N GLN A 121 -7.48 8.64 -7.70
CA GLN A 121 -8.35 7.83 -6.85
C GLN A 121 -8.02 6.35 -7.00
N THR A 122 -8.25 5.61 -5.92
CA THR A 122 -8.04 4.17 -5.93
C THR A 122 -9.35 3.46 -6.20
N ASN A 123 -9.56 3.00 -7.43
CA ASN A 123 -10.69 2.13 -7.78
C ASN A 123 -10.25 0.67 -7.72
N ALA A 124 -10.80 -0.09 -6.78
CA ALA A 124 -10.50 -1.50 -6.64
C ALA A 124 -11.71 -2.37 -6.97
N THR A 125 -11.53 -3.29 -7.92
CA THR A 125 -12.53 -4.33 -8.21
C THR A 125 -12.59 -5.34 -7.07
N THR A 126 -13.76 -5.88 -6.77
CA THR A 126 -13.93 -6.94 -5.78
C THR A 126 -13.35 -8.27 -6.26
N LEU A 127 -12.75 -9.03 -5.34
CA LEU A 127 -12.31 -10.40 -5.59
C LEU A 127 -13.48 -11.38 -5.37
N PRO A 128 -13.54 -12.49 -6.11
CA PRO A 128 -14.43 -13.58 -5.80
C PRO A 128 -14.21 -14.14 -4.40
N TRP A 129 -15.29 -14.47 -3.69
CA TRP A 129 -15.21 -15.03 -2.33
C TRP A 129 -14.30 -16.25 -2.23
N SER A 130 -14.36 -17.16 -3.23
CA SER A 130 -13.49 -18.34 -3.26
C SER A 130 -11.99 -17.99 -3.19
N THR A 131 -11.58 -16.89 -3.82
CA THR A 131 -10.19 -16.41 -3.76
C THR A 131 -9.86 -15.85 -2.38
N VAL A 132 -10.78 -15.09 -1.78
CA VAL A 132 -10.60 -14.51 -0.44
C VAL A 132 -10.47 -15.63 0.60
N ARG A 133 -11.37 -16.60 0.57
CA ARG A 133 -11.34 -17.78 1.43
C ARG A 133 -10.02 -18.52 1.35
N GLN A 134 -9.53 -18.80 0.14
CA GLN A 134 -8.23 -19.44 -0.05
C GLN A 134 -7.07 -18.67 0.58
N VAL A 135 -7.09 -17.33 0.52
CA VAL A 135 -6.04 -16.51 1.15
C VAL A 135 -6.12 -16.62 2.67
N ILE A 136 -7.33 -16.55 3.25
CA ILE A 136 -7.52 -16.67 4.70
C ILE A 136 -7.01 -18.02 5.18
N GLU A 137 -7.48 -19.11 4.60
CA GLU A 137 -7.11 -20.47 5.00
C GLU A 137 -5.61 -20.76 4.83
N ALA A 138 -5.03 -20.30 3.70
CA ALA A 138 -3.60 -20.48 3.44
C ALA A 138 -2.69 -19.66 4.37
N ASP A 139 -3.13 -18.48 4.81
CA ASP A 139 -2.33 -17.60 5.66
C ASP A 139 -2.47 -17.98 7.15
N LEU A 140 -3.67 -18.35 7.59
CA LEU A 140 -3.92 -18.77 8.98
C LEU A 140 -3.52 -20.23 9.24
N GLY A 141 -3.38 -21.07 8.18
CA GLY A 141 -3.05 -22.48 8.30
C GLY A 141 -4.17 -23.34 8.91
N ALA A 142 -5.41 -22.86 8.89
CA ALA A 142 -6.60 -23.49 9.42
C ALA A 142 -7.78 -23.28 8.47
N SER A 143 -8.82 -24.12 8.55
CA SER A 143 -10.04 -23.86 7.79
C SER A 143 -10.75 -22.63 8.36
N ILE A 144 -11.51 -21.94 7.50
CA ILE A 144 -12.21 -20.73 7.91
C ILE A 144 -13.19 -20.99 9.06
N ASP A 145 -13.82 -22.16 9.05
CA ASP A 145 -14.82 -22.59 10.04
C ASP A 145 -14.21 -22.96 11.41
N GLU A 146 -12.88 -23.17 11.49
CA GLU A 146 -12.13 -23.38 12.73
C GLU A 146 -11.77 -22.07 13.44
N VAL A 147 -11.83 -20.93 12.71
CA VAL A 147 -11.44 -19.61 13.24
C VAL A 147 -12.65 -18.70 13.38
N PHE A 148 -13.59 -18.77 12.46
CA PHE A 148 -14.76 -17.91 12.39
C PHE A 148 -16.06 -18.73 12.43
N ALA A 149 -17.03 -18.27 13.20
CA ALA A 149 -18.38 -18.83 13.20
C ALA A 149 -19.12 -18.47 11.91
N ASP A 150 -18.82 -17.28 11.33
CA ASP A 150 -19.39 -16.79 10.08
C ASP A 150 -18.50 -15.71 9.47
N VAL A 151 -18.42 -15.66 8.14
CA VAL A 151 -17.78 -14.60 7.36
C VAL A 151 -18.68 -14.19 6.21
N ASP A 152 -19.06 -12.92 6.15
CA ASP A 152 -19.86 -12.38 5.04
C ASP A 152 -19.05 -12.46 3.74
N PRO A 153 -19.53 -13.22 2.71
CA PRO A 153 -18.85 -13.28 1.42
C PRO A 153 -18.87 -11.95 0.67
N THR A 154 -19.78 -11.03 1.04
CA THR A 154 -19.87 -9.69 0.44
C THR A 154 -18.89 -8.76 1.16
N PRO A 155 -17.95 -8.13 0.44
CA PRO A 155 -16.99 -7.26 1.08
C PRO A 155 -17.65 -6.00 1.64
N LEU A 156 -17.22 -5.60 2.83
CA LEU A 156 -17.53 -4.30 3.42
C LEU A 156 -16.85 -3.18 2.64
N ALA A 157 -15.60 -3.41 2.23
CA ALA A 157 -14.80 -2.47 1.44
C ALA A 157 -13.79 -3.21 0.58
N ALA A 158 -13.47 -2.62 -0.57
CA ALA A 158 -12.41 -3.07 -1.45
C ALA A 158 -11.37 -1.96 -1.63
N ALA A 159 -10.13 -2.26 -1.27
CA ALA A 159 -8.98 -1.39 -1.47
C ALA A 159 -8.05 -1.99 -2.54
N SER A 160 -7.09 -1.21 -2.94
CA SER A 160 -6.14 -1.55 -3.99
C SER A 160 -5.32 -2.81 -3.72
N VAL A 161 -4.90 -3.04 -2.48
CA VAL A 161 -4.09 -4.20 -2.05
C VAL A 161 -4.85 -5.15 -1.13
N ALA A 162 -6.09 -4.81 -0.73
CA ALA A 162 -6.87 -5.53 0.27
C ALA A 162 -8.36 -5.56 -0.05
N GLN A 163 -9.05 -6.44 0.65
CA GLN A 163 -10.51 -6.48 0.74
C GLN A 163 -10.89 -6.72 2.19
N VAL A 164 -11.94 -6.09 2.67
CA VAL A 164 -12.38 -6.18 4.07
C VAL A 164 -13.75 -6.85 4.11
N HIS A 165 -13.90 -7.83 4.97
CA HIS A 165 -15.14 -8.57 5.18
C HIS A 165 -15.61 -8.47 6.63
N ARG A 166 -16.93 -8.45 6.84
CA ARG A 166 -17.49 -8.67 8.18
C ARG A 166 -17.38 -10.14 8.54
N ALA A 167 -17.11 -10.41 9.81
CA ALA A 167 -17.06 -11.77 10.32
C ALA A 167 -17.49 -11.82 11.80
N ARG A 168 -17.65 -13.04 12.30
CA ARG A 168 -17.88 -13.33 13.71
C ARG A 168 -16.93 -14.43 14.14
N LEU A 169 -16.20 -14.20 15.21
CA LEU A 169 -15.38 -15.23 15.84
C LEU A 169 -16.24 -16.32 16.49
N LEU A 170 -15.64 -17.46 16.84
CA LEU A 170 -16.34 -18.59 17.45
C LEU A 170 -17.01 -18.23 18.79
N ASP A 171 -16.49 -17.25 19.51
CA ASP A 171 -17.07 -16.72 20.75
C ASP A 171 -18.22 -15.72 20.53
N GLY A 172 -18.58 -15.45 19.28
CA GLY A 172 -19.62 -14.52 18.88
C GLY A 172 -19.16 -13.07 18.71
N THR A 173 -17.89 -12.74 18.95
CA THR A 173 -17.35 -11.39 18.78
C THR A 173 -17.44 -10.96 17.33
N ARG A 174 -18.00 -9.75 17.08
CA ARG A 174 -18.08 -9.15 15.74
C ARG A 174 -16.74 -8.53 15.36
N VAL A 175 -16.24 -8.90 14.18
CA VAL A 175 -14.93 -8.49 13.68
C VAL A 175 -15.00 -8.08 12.21
N VAL A 176 -13.96 -7.37 11.76
CA VAL A 176 -13.62 -7.22 10.36
C VAL A 176 -12.36 -8.02 10.05
N VAL A 177 -12.35 -8.64 8.88
CA VAL A 177 -11.21 -9.39 8.37
C VAL A 177 -10.68 -8.68 7.14
N LYS A 178 -9.51 -8.07 7.24
CA LYS A 178 -8.79 -7.44 6.13
C LYS A 178 -7.89 -8.49 5.49
N VAL A 179 -8.12 -8.75 4.21
CA VAL A 179 -7.46 -9.82 3.45
C VAL A 179 -6.68 -9.23 2.30
N GLN A 180 -5.41 -9.55 2.21
CA GLN A 180 -4.52 -9.08 1.16
C GLN A 180 -4.83 -9.76 -0.17
N ARG A 181 -4.77 -9.00 -1.27
CA ARG A 181 -4.90 -9.56 -2.62
C ARG A 181 -3.73 -10.50 -2.94
N PRO A 182 -3.99 -11.68 -3.56
CA PRO A 182 -2.96 -12.70 -3.80
C PRO A 182 -1.74 -12.18 -4.55
N ALA A 183 -1.94 -11.31 -5.55
CA ALA A 183 -0.87 -10.79 -6.40
C ALA A 183 -0.20 -9.53 -5.85
N ALA A 184 -0.72 -8.90 -4.77
CA ALA A 184 -0.29 -7.59 -4.30
C ALA A 184 1.22 -7.53 -4.06
N ARG A 185 1.79 -8.46 -3.29
CA ARG A 185 3.22 -8.46 -2.97
C ARG A 185 4.10 -8.57 -4.21
N SER A 186 3.81 -9.53 -5.09
CA SER A 186 4.63 -9.74 -6.29
C SER A 186 4.52 -8.58 -7.28
N GLN A 187 3.39 -7.89 -7.31
CA GLN A 187 3.19 -6.69 -8.13
C GLN A 187 3.95 -5.51 -7.55
N VAL A 188 3.83 -5.24 -6.25
CA VAL A 188 4.55 -4.15 -5.58
C VAL A 188 6.07 -4.34 -5.68
N GLU A 189 6.58 -5.57 -5.52
CA GLU A 189 8.01 -5.86 -5.71
C GLU A 189 8.49 -5.55 -7.14
N ALA A 190 7.68 -5.87 -8.16
CA ALA A 190 8.02 -5.56 -9.54
C ALA A 190 7.93 -4.05 -9.84
N ASP A 191 6.91 -3.37 -9.30
CA ASP A 191 6.73 -1.92 -9.43
C ASP A 191 7.85 -1.15 -8.72
N ALA A 192 8.29 -1.61 -7.54
CA ALA A 192 9.41 -1.04 -6.80
C ALA A 192 10.72 -1.03 -7.63
N ASP A 193 11.01 -2.11 -8.36
CA ASP A 193 12.14 -2.15 -9.28
C ASP A 193 12.02 -1.11 -10.42
N ILE A 194 10.81 -0.90 -10.94
CA ILE A 194 10.57 0.08 -12.00
C ILE A 194 10.73 1.50 -11.47
N ILE A 195 10.12 1.80 -10.33
CA ILE A 195 10.21 3.10 -9.65
C ILE A 195 11.68 3.42 -9.33
N GLY A 196 12.43 2.46 -8.77
CA GLY A 196 13.85 2.63 -8.48
C GLY A 196 14.68 2.94 -9.74
N ARG A 197 14.44 2.27 -10.86
CA ARG A 197 15.12 2.54 -12.13
C ARG A 197 14.77 3.91 -12.71
N LEU A 198 13.52 4.34 -12.59
CA LEU A 198 13.09 5.67 -13.03
C LEU A 198 13.75 6.76 -12.18
N ALA A 199 13.76 6.59 -10.86
CA ALA A 199 14.40 7.51 -9.93
C ALA A 199 15.92 7.62 -10.17
N HIS A 200 16.61 6.49 -10.33
CA HIS A 200 18.04 6.44 -10.66
C HIS A 200 18.33 7.20 -11.98
N ARG A 201 17.53 7.00 -13.02
CA ARG A 201 17.70 7.71 -14.30
C ARG A 201 17.44 9.21 -14.17
N ALA A 202 16.41 9.60 -13.42
CA ALA A 202 16.08 10.99 -13.17
C ALA A 202 17.21 11.68 -12.37
N GLU A 203 17.74 11.01 -11.31
CA GLU A 203 18.87 11.50 -10.52
C GLU A 203 20.15 11.66 -11.38
N ALA A 204 20.47 10.66 -12.22
CA ALA A 204 21.64 10.71 -13.09
C ALA A 204 21.58 11.80 -14.16
N ARG A 205 20.38 12.13 -14.67
CA ARG A 205 20.20 12.98 -15.85
C ARG A 205 19.72 14.40 -15.57
N THR A 206 19.16 14.67 -14.38
CA THR A 206 18.57 15.98 -14.06
C THR A 206 19.22 16.58 -12.82
N ARG A 207 19.29 17.92 -12.78
CA ARG A 207 19.76 18.64 -11.60
C ARG A 207 18.78 18.43 -10.43
N VAL A 208 17.51 18.60 -10.70
CA VAL A 208 16.44 18.40 -9.71
C VAL A 208 16.48 17.00 -9.10
N GLY A 209 16.68 15.97 -9.92
CA GLY A 209 16.82 14.59 -9.43
C GLY A 209 17.98 14.43 -8.45
N ARG A 210 19.12 15.05 -8.72
CA ARG A 210 20.29 15.02 -7.81
C ARG A 210 20.06 15.82 -6.53
N ASP A 211 19.53 17.03 -6.65
CA ASP A 211 19.27 17.91 -5.52
C ASP A 211 18.29 17.27 -4.52
N LEU A 212 17.30 16.54 -5.03
CA LEU A 212 16.28 15.84 -4.25
C LEU A 212 16.65 14.41 -3.85
N ARG A 213 17.75 13.87 -4.36
CA ARG A 213 18.17 12.46 -4.11
C ARG A 213 17.03 11.48 -4.39
N LEU A 214 16.47 11.57 -5.60
CA LEU A 214 15.26 10.82 -5.97
C LEU A 214 15.39 9.30 -5.78
N GLU A 215 16.60 8.74 -5.89
CA GLU A 215 16.83 7.32 -5.63
C GLU A 215 16.63 6.98 -4.15
N ALA A 216 17.05 7.85 -3.23
CA ALA A 216 16.83 7.67 -1.80
C ALA A 216 15.33 7.81 -1.44
N VAL A 217 14.64 8.78 -2.05
CA VAL A 217 13.19 8.97 -1.90
C VAL A 217 12.43 7.74 -2.41
N ALA A 218 12.78 7.22 -3.60
CA ALA A 218 12.16 6.04 -4.17
C ALA A 218 12.40 4.78 -3.30
N ARG A 219 13.60 4.61 -2.75
CA ARG A 219 13.89 3.51 -1.82
C ARG A 219 13.05 3.59 -0.54
N GLY A 220 12.94 4.77 0.07
CA GLY A 220 12.07 4.98 1.23
C GLY A 220 10.62 4.66 0.93
N PHE A 221 10.09 5.22 -0.15
CA PHE A 221 8.72 4.98 -0.60
C PHE A 221 8.44 3.48 -0.86
N THR A 222 9.32 2.80 -1.58
CA THR A 222 9.14 1.36 -1.88
C THR A 222 9.27 0.47 -0.66
N ALA A 223 10.11 0.85 0.31
CA ALA A 223 10.19 0.16 1.59
C ALA A 223 8.87 0.27 2.36
N THR A 224 8.31 1.48 2.47
CA THR A 224 7.00 1.70 3.10
C THR A 224 5.88 0.91 2.42
N LEU A 225 5.84 0.88 1.07
CA LEU A 225 4.86 0.06 0.34
C LEU A 225 4.97 -1.45 0.66
N LEU A 226 6.18 -1.95 0.83
CA LEU A 226 6.41 -3.36 1.16
C LEU A 226 6.04 -3.67 2.62
N GLU A 227 6.26 -2.72 3.53
CA GLU A 227 5.84 -2.81 4.93
C GLU A 227 4.33 -2.84 5.07
N GLU A 228 3.58 -2.05 4.29
CA GLU A 228 2.10 -2.09 4.24
C GLU A 228 1.54 -3.46 3.82
N LEU A 229 2.35 -4.31 3.19
CA LEU A 229 1.98 -5.67 2.82
C LEU A 229 2.27 -6.70 3.92
N ASP A 230 2.71 -6.29 5.10
CA ASP A 230 2.86 -7.17 6.26
C ASP A 230 1.90 -6.72 7.37
N TYR A 231 0.72 -7.32 7.41
CA TYR A 231 -0.31 -6.95 8.38
C TYR A 231 0.06 -7.21 9.85
N ARG A 232 1.15 -7.94 10.11
CA ARG A 232 1.69 -8.05 11.47
C ARG A 232 2.23 -6.71 11.97
N ILE A 233 2.69 -5.84 11.05
CA ILE A 233 3.13 -4.47 11.38
C ILE A 233 1.89 -3.64 11.75
N GLU A 234 0.85 -3.66 10.92
CA GLU A 234 -0.40 -2.95 11.17
C GLU A 234 -1.05 -3.42 12.48
N ALA A 235 -1.09 -4.74 12.73
CA ALA A 235 -1.60 -5.33 13.97
C ALA A 235 -0.87 -4.81 15.22
N ARG A 236 0.48 -4.76 15.18
CA ARG A 236 1.28 -4.22 16.28
C ARG A 236 1.02 -2.72 16.48
N ASN A 237 1.01 -1.95 15.42
CA ASN A 237 0.80 -0.51 15.49
C ASN A 237 -0.60 -0.18 16.06
N THR A 238 -1.64 -0.85 15.59
CA THR A 238 -3.01 -0.69 16.11
C THR A 238 -3.07 -1.05 17.61
N SER A 239 -2.42 -2.15 17.99
CA SER A 239 -2.36 -2.56 19.41
C SER A 239 -1.59 -1.57 20.29
N MET A 240 -0.52 -0.96 19.76
CA MET A 240 0.24 0.08 20.47
C MET A 240 -0.59 1.35 20.65
N ILE A 241 -1.32 1.78 19.62
CA ILE A 241 -2.25 2.92 19.70
C ILE A 241 -3.33 2.62 20.77
N GLY A 242 -3.95 1.44 20.75
CA GLY A 242 -4.94 1.05 21.74
C GLY A 242 -4.39 1.09 23.18
N ALA A 243 -3.19 0.54 23.40
CA ALA A 243 -2.54 0.60 24.71
C ALA A 243 -2.25 2.04 25.17
N THR A 244 -1.84 2.91 24.24
CA THR A 244 -1.61 4.34 24.54
C THR A 244 -2.92 5.05 24.91
N LEU A 245 -4.02 4.77 24.21
CA LEU A 245 -5.33 5.32 24.54
C LEU A 245 -5.80 4.87 25.93
N ASP A 246 -5.58 3.59 26.28
CA ASP A 246 -5.88 3.07 27.62
C ASP A 246 -5.05 3.77 28.73
N GLU A 247 -3.83 4.20 28.43
CA GLU A 247 -3.01 4.97 29.37
C GLU A 247 -3.51 6.41 29.53
N ILE A 248 -3.89 7.06 28.44
CA ILE A 248 -4.53 8.40 28.45
C ILE A 248 -5.82 8.35 29.26
N ASP A 249 -6.66 7.35 29.05
CA ASP A 249 -7.93 7.16 29.74
C ASP A 249 -7.75 6.91 31.25
N ARG A 250 -6.65 6.23 31.64
CA ARG A 250 -6.30 6.04 33.06
C ARG A 250 -5.83 7.33 33.73
N ALA A 251 -5.11 8.18 32.98
CA ALA A 251 -4.63 9.46 33.48
C ALA A 251 -5.78 10.49 33.64
N GLU A 252 -6.76 10.46 32.73
CA GLU A 252 -7.91 11.36 32.73
C GLU A 252 -9.26 10.62 32.62
N PRO A 253 -9.81 10.14 33.73
CA PRO A 253 -11.04 9.34 33.72
C PRO A 253 -12.26 10.01 33.08
N GLY A 254 -12.29 11.36 33.02
CA GLY A 254 -13.35 12.12 32.36
C GLY A 254 -13.40 12.00 30.84
N ARG A 255 -12.34 11.44 30.20
CA ARG A 255 -12.25 11.20 28.75
C ARG A 255 -12.40 9.72 28.39
N ARG A 256 -12.57 8.84 29.39
CA ARG A 256 -12.53 7.40 29.21
C ARG A 256 -13.50 6.93 28.14
N GLY A 257 -12.96 6.20 27.16
CA GLY A 257 -13.70 5.59 26.07
C GLY A 257 -14.25 6.55 25.02
N VAL A 258 -13.91 7.86 25.09
CA VAL A 258 -14.35 8.83 24.07
C VAL A 258 -13.62 8.62 22.77
N VAL A 259 -12.32 8.25 22.81
CA VAL A 259 -11.52 7.88 21.65
C VAL A 259 -10.99 6.47 21.85
N THR A 260 -11.27 5.56 20.92
CA THR A 260 -10.87 4.15 21.03
C THR A 260 -10.19 3.68 19.77
N ALA A 261 -9.36 2.64 19.86
CA ALA A 261 -8.84 1.89 18.73
C ALA A 261 -9.46 0.48 18.68
N PRO A 262 -9.63 -0.12 17.50
CA PRO A 262 -10.15 -1.47 17.39
C PRO A 262 -9.20 -2.47 18.03
N ARG A 263 -9.73 -3.42 18.77
CA ARG A 263 -8.95 -4.53 19.31
C ARG A 263 -8.51 -5.46 18.18
N VAL A 264 -7.23 -5.81 18.15
CA VAL A 264 -6.67 -6.80 17.22
C VAL A 264 -6.82 -8.20 17.82
N PHE A 265 -7.08 -9.19 16.96
CA PHE A 265 -7.17 -10.60 17.34
C PHE A 265 -5.97 -11.38 16.76
N PRO A 266 -4.86 -11.51 17.50
CA PRO A 266 -3.62 -12.12 16.97
C PRO A 266 -3.78 -13.57 16.54
N ALA A 267 -4.64 -14.35 17.23
CA ALA A 267 -4.92 -15.75 16.89
C ALA A 267 -5.62 -15.92 15.53
N ALA A 268 -6.31 -14.87 15.06
CA ALA A 268 -7.00 -14.83 13.77
C ALA A 268 -6.31 -13.83 12.79
N SER A 269 -5.05 -13.51 13.01
CA SER A 269 -4.27 -12.57 12.22
C SER A 269 -2.90 -13.13 11.88
N HIS A 270 -2.41 -12.84 10.67
CA HIS A 270 -1.08 -13.23 10.24
C HIS A 270 -0.54 -12.22 9.21
N GLN A 271 0.36 -12.62 8.33
CA GLN A 271 1.03 -11.69 7.40
C GLN A 271 0.09 -11.05 6.38
N ARG A 272 -0.94 -11.78 5.93
CA ARG A 272 -1.85 -11.38 4.83
C ARG A 272 -3.31 -11.24 5.28
N VAL A 273 -3.60 -11.61 6.50
CA VAL A 273 -4.93 -11.54 7.13
C VAL A 273 -4.80 -10.77 8.44
N LEU A 274 -5.63 -9.73 8.60
CA LEU A 274 -5.71 -8.96 9.83
C LEU A 274 -7.16 -8.95 10.31
N THR A 275 -7.38 -9.46 11.50
CA THR A 275 -8.69 -9.51 12.15
C THR A 275 -8.72 -8.51 13.30
N MET A 276 -9.67 -7.60 13.22
CA MET A 276 -9.87 -6.52 14.20
C MET A 276 -11.33 -6.43 14.60
N GLU A 277 -11.59 -5.82 15.74
CA GLU A 277 -12.93 -5.47 16.19
C GLU A 277 -13.69 -4.68 15.12
N LEU A 278 -14.95 -5.05 14.89
CA LEU A 278 -15.84 -4.23 14.06
C LEU A 278 -16.26 -3.01 14.88
N VAL A 279 -15.75 -1.85 14.49
CA VAL A 279 -16.19 -0.55 15.04
C VAL A 279 -17.43 -0.11 14.28
N ASP A 280 -18.58 -0.13 14.96
CA ASP A 280 -19.82 0.41 14.37
C ASP A 280 -19.76 1.95 14.39
N GLY A 281 -19.97 2.56 13.22
CA GLY A 281 -19.94 4.01 13.05
C GLY A 281 -19.80 4.40 11.59
N ALA A 282 -19.86 5.68 11.31
CA ALA A 282 -19.59 6.26 10.00
C ALA A 282 -18.32 7.13 10.06
N ALA A 283 -17.57 7.20 8.96
CA ALA A 283 -16.43 8.09 8.89
C ALA A 283 -16.84 9.55 9.18
N LEU A 284 -16.00 10.28 9.87
CA LEU A 284 -16.28 11.71 10.15
C LEU A 284 -16.49 12.51 8.86
N SER A 285 -15.82 12.14 7.76
CA SER A 285 -16.04 12.73 6.43
C SER A 285 -17.48 12.59 5.95
N ASP A 286 -18.17 11.51 6.36
CA ASP A 286 -19.52 11.17 5.93
C ASP A 286 -20.57 11.46 7.03
N SER A 287 -20.15 12.08 8.13
CA SER A 287 -20.98 12.28 9.32
C SER A 287 -21.46 13.74 9.49
N ALA A 288 -21.48 14.56 8.44
CA ALA A 288 -21.83 15.97 8.51
C ALA A 288 -23.22 16.21 9.13
N ASP A 289 -24.24 15.44 8.73
CA ASP A 289 -25.60 15.55 9.26
C ASP A 289 -25.68 15.16 10.74
N ARG A 290 -24.96 14.09 11.15
CA ARG A 290 -24.88 13.64 12.54
C ARG A 290 -24.18 14.67 13.43
N LEU A 291 -23.08 15.25 12.94
CA LEU A 291 -22.37 16.31 13.65
C LEU A 291 -23.23 17.58 13.77
N SER A 292 -24.00 17.92 12.74
CA SER A 292 -24.92 19.06 12.76
C SER A 292 -26.08 18.86 13.72
N ALA A 293 -26.52 17.63 13.94
CA ALA A 293 -27.58 17.28 14.88
C ALA A 293 -27.13 17.32 16.36
N MET A 294 -25.82 17.27 16.64
CA MET A 294 -25.27 17.42 17.98
C MET A 294 -25.36 18.89 18.45
N ASP A 295 -25.50 19.10 19.74
CA ASP A 295 -25.37 20.45 20.29
C ASP A 295 -23.91 20.96 20.22
N ALA A 296 -23.75 22.29 20.35
CA ALA A 296 -22.43 22.90 20.24
C ALA A 296 -21.44 22.39 21.30
N ALA A 297 -21.92 22.18 22.53
CA ALA A 297 -21.07 21.74 23.64
C ALA A 297 -20.58 20.29 23.42
N GLN A 298 -21.42 19.43 22.85
CA GLN A 298 -21.03 18.07 22.47
C GLN A 298 -19.96 18.08 21.38
N ARG A 299 -20.13 18.87 20.32
CA ARG A 299 -19.14 18.97 19.25
C ARG A 299 -17.81 19.53 19.75
N ASP A 300 -17.84 20.59 20.57
CA ASP A 300 -16.65 21.21 21.15
C ASP A 300 -15.89 20.22 22.04
N ARG A 301 -16.62 19.48 22.90
CA ARG A 301 -16.02 18.43 23.73
C ARG A 301 -15.36 17.36 22.90
N LEU A 302 -16.03 16.85 21.87
CA LEU A 302 -15.51 15.79 20.99
C LEU A 302 -14.23 16.26 20.28
N ALA A 303 -14.23 17.48 19.73
CA ALA A 303 -13.07 18.08 19.10
C ALA A 303 -11.92 18.30 20.07
N GLN A 304 -12.20 18.79 21.29
CA GLN A 304 -11.19 18.97 22.33
C GLN A 304 -10.55 17.64 22.74
N VAL A 305 -11.37 16.60 23.00
CA VAL A 305 -10.85 15.28 23.40
C VAL A 305 -10.02 14.68 22.28
N LEU A 306 -10.48 14.70 21.03
CA LEU A 306 -9.72 14.20 19.90
C LEU A 306 -8.38 14.94 19.76
N MET A 307 -8.41 16.27 19.78
CA MET A 307 -7.21 17.09 19.63
C MET A 307 -6.21 16.87 20.77
N SER A 308 -6.67 16.88 22.02
CA SER A 308 -5.79 16.65 23.17
C SER A 308 -5.20 15.22 23.12
N THR A 309 -6.00 14.21 22.77
CA THR A 309 -5.52 12.84 22.60
C THR A 309 -4.40 12.76 21.57
N VAL A 310 -4.56 13.37 20.39
CA VAL A 310 -3.52 13.39 19.34
C VAL A 310 -2.25 14.12 19.81
N ILE A 311 -2.40 15.26 20.48
CA ILE A 311 -1.27 16.03 21.01
C ILE A 311 -0.51 15.19 22.06
N GLU A 312 -1.21 14.52 22.98
CA GLU A 312 -0.59 13.67 23.98
C GLU A 312 0.10 12.45 23.36
N GLN A 313 -0.53 11.80 22.38
CA GLN A 313 0.09 10.73 21.61
C GLN A 313 1.44 11.17 21.03
N ILE A 314 1.52 12.37 20.46
CA ILE A 314 2.74 12.90 19.84
C ILE A 314 3.77 13.33 20.88
N LEU A 315 3.37 14.16 21.86
CA LEU A 315 4.31 14.85 22.75
C LEU A 315 4.69 14.06 24.00
N VAL A 316 3.80 13.19 24.48
CA VAL A 316 3.99 12.45 25.74
C VAL A 316 4.38 11.00 25.46
N TYR A 317 3.64 10.32 24.60
CA TYR A 317 3.80 8.87 24.38
C TYR A 317 4.69 8.53 23.19
N GLY A 318 4.85 9.42 22.20
CA GLY A 318 5.63 9.16 20.98
C GLY A 318 5.00 8.10 20.08
N VAL A 319 3.76 7.71 20.33
CA VAL A 319 2.98 6.73 19.54
C VAL A 319 1.71 7.41 19.06
N PHE A 320 1.60 7.63 17.77
CA PHE A 320 0.48 8.36 17.19
C PHE A 320 0.08 7.79 15.82
N HIS A 321 -1.16 8.05 15.42
CA HIS A 321 -1.67 7.69 14.10
C HIS A 321 -1.12 8.67 13.05
N ALA A 322 -0.20 8.19 12.19
CA ALA A 322 0.51 9.03 11.24
C ALA A 322 -0.34 9.52 10.05
N ASP A 323 -1.52 8.93 9.84
CA ASP A 323 -2.44 9.27 8.74
C ASP A 323 -3.85 9.57 9.29
N LEU A 324 -3.92 10.47 10.27
CA LEU A 324 -5.18 10.86 10.89
C LEU A 324 -5.91 11.89 10.02
N HIS A 325 -6.92 11.43 9.30
CA HIS A 325 -7.84 12.29 8.54
C HIS A 325 -9.29 11.88 8.79
N PRO A 326 -10.29 12.72 8.45
CA PRO A 326 -11.69 12.43 8.78
C PRO A 326 -12.25 11.13 8.25
N GLY A 327 -11.62 10.53 7.23
CA GLY A 327 -11.99 9.20 6.71
C GLY A 327 -11.52 8.02 7.55
N ASN A 328 -10.50 8.24 8.42
CA ASN A 328 -9.94 7.21 9.30
C ASN A 328 -10.44 7.33 10.75
N VAL A 329 -11.31 8.30 11.04
CA VAL A 329 -11.95 8.45 12.34
C VAL A 329 -13.44 8.15 12.17
N LEU A 330 -13.96 7.19 12.91
CA LEU A 330 -15.35 6.78 12.87
C LEU A 330 -16.13 7.44 14.02
N LEU A 331 -17.22 8.13 13.67
CA LEU A 331 -18.19 8.59 14.65
C LEU A 331 -19.16 7.42 14.96
N ARG A 332 -19.08 6.91 16.20
CA ARG A 332 -19.93 5.82 16.67
C ARG A 332 -21.36 6.31 17.01
N ASP A 333 -22.30 5.38 17.10
CA ASP A 333 -23.70 5.70 17.39
C ASP A 333 -23.89 6.25 18.82
N ASP A 334 -23.01 5.89 19.75
CA ASP A 334 -22.97 6.41 21.11
C ASP A 334 -22.31 7.80 21.25
N GLY A 335 -21.86 8.38 20.12
CA GLY A 335 -21.20 9.70 20.10
C GLY A 335 -19.70 9.64 20.45
N THR A 336 -19.10 8.47 20.57
CA THR A 336 -17.65 8.27 20.74
C THR A 336 -16.93 8.15 19.41
N LEU A 337 -15.59 8.17 19.43
CA LEU A 337 -14.74 8.05 18.24
C LEU A 337 -13.96 6.75 18.22
N GLY A 338 -13.90 6.12 17.05
CA GLY A 338 -12.99 5.03 16.75
C GLY A 338 -11.91 5.49 15.79
N MET A 339 -10.64 5.15 16.01
CA MET A 339 -9.51 5.46 15.13
C MET A 339 -8.95 4.21 14.50
#